data_0e559767a1f6b623840c7506eff05b8a
#
_entry.id   0e559767a1f6b623840c7506eff05b8a
#
_cell.length_a   1.000
_cell.length_b   1.000
_cell.length_c   1.000
_cell.angle_alpha   90.00
_cell.angle_beta   90.00
_cell.angle_gamma   90.00
#
_symmetry.space_group_name_H-M   'P 1'
#
loop_
_entity.id
_entity.type
_entity.pdbx_description
1 polymer ?
#
loop_
_entity_poly.entity_id
_entity_poly.type
_entity_poly.pdbx_seq_one_letter_code
_entity_poly.pdbx_strand_id
1 'polypeptide(L)'
;MKTNRVIKIFLASSDEFEADRYRFGNLIRKLDNIYEKRGIRIELFEWEDYDAAYNGMRKQDEYNERVRASDMFLALFHKKAGKFTIEEFNIARKAFDKQASPKIYTYIKDLEAGESESRELAEFKRLMREELGHYWRRYSNFDTMQL
;
A
#
# COMPACT_ATOMS: atom_id res chain seq x y z
N MET A 1 1.07 8.74 -28.19
CA MET A 1 -0.26 8.13 -27.98
C MET A 1 -0.97 8.84 -26.82
N LYS A 2 -2.25 9.09 -26.99
CA LYS A 2 -3.04 9.77 -25.98
C LYS A 2 -3.37 8.81 -24.83
N THR A 3 -3.22 9.28 -23.58
CA THR A 3 -3.54 8.50 -22.39
C THR A 3 -5.05 8.40 -22.23
N ASN A 4 -5.60 7.18 -22.19
CA ASN A 4 -7.02 6.92 -22.05
C ASN A 4 -7.42 6.57 -20.61
N ARG A 5 -6.47 6.12 -19.78
CA ARG A 5 -6.75 5.65 -18.43
C ARG A 5 -5.54 5.83 -17.54
N VAL A 6 -5.81 6.22 -16.29
CA VAL A 6 -4.80 6.31 -15.24
C VAL A 6 -5.19 5.34 -14.13
N ILE A 7 -4.27 4.47 -13.73
CA ILE A 7 -4.44 3.56 -12.59
C ILE A 7 -3.61 4.12 -11.45
N LYS A 8 -4.24 4.39 -10.33
CA LYS A 8 -3.60 4.97 -9.15
C LYS A 8 -3.42 3.89 -8.10
N ILE A 9 -2.17 3.68 -7.68
CA ILE A 9 -1.80 2.69 -6.67
C ILE A 9 -1.27 3.43 -5.45
N PHE A 10 -1.82 3.13 -4.28
CA PHE A 10 -1.31 3.64 -3.01
C PHE A 10 -0.53 2.53 -2.30
N LEU A 11 0.73 2.79 -1.97
CA LEU A 11 1.58 1.86 -1.24
C LEU A 11 1.71 2.32 0.21
N ALA A 12 1.15 1.55 1.13
CA ALA A 12 1.21 1.82 2.55
C ALA A 12 2.19 0.87 3.21
N SER A 13 3.19 1.41 3.89
CA SER A 13 4.19 0.62 4.59
C SER A 13 4.88 1.45 5.66
N SER A 14 5.44 0.79 6.66
CA SER A 14 6.29 1.47 7.63
C SER A 14 7.68 1.72 7.04
N ASP A 15 8.49 2.52 7.74
CA ASP A 15 9.84 2.88 7.31
C ASP A 15 10.80 1.69 7.21
N GLU A 16 10.47 0.55 7.82
CA GLU A 16 11.26 -0.68 7.71
C GLU A 16 11.29 -1.26 6.28
N PHE A 17 10.45 -0.75 5.38
CA PHE A 17 10.35 -1.22 4.00
C PHE A 17 11.02 -0.30 2.98
N GLU A 18 11.93 0.55 3.38
CA GLU A 18 12.55 1.52 2.47
C GLU A 18 13.10 0.87 1.19
N ALA A 19 13.84 -0.24 1.33
CA ALA A 19 14.41 -0.94 0.18
C ALA A 19 13.32 -1.57 -0.70
N ASP A 20 12.31 -2.18 -0.10
CA ASP A 20 11.22 -2.80 -0.85
C ASP A 20 10.38 -1.75 -1.56
N ARG A 21 10.14 -0.59 -0.94
CA ARG A 21 9.46 0.52 -1.59
C ARG A 21 10.22 1.02 -2.81
N TYR A 22 11.53 1.13 -2.71
CA TYR A 22 12.35 1.56 -3.83
C TYR A 22 12.24 0.59 -5.01
N ARG A 23 12.34 -0.71 -4.74
CA ARG A 23 12.21 -1.74 -5.76
C ARG A 23 10.81 -1.75 -6.38
N PHE A 24 9.80 -1.57 -5.56
CA PHE A 24 8.42 -1.51 -6.02
C PHE A 24 8.21 -0.31 -6.94
N GLY A 25 8.75 0.86 -6.58
CA GLY A 25 8.70 2.04 -7.41
C GLY A 25 9.36 1.82 -8.78
N ASN A 26 10.48 1.12 -8.82
CA ASN A 26 11.15 0.78 -10.08
C ASN A 26 10.29 -0.15 -10.94
N LEU A 27 9.66 -1.14 -10.33
CA LEU A 27 8.75 -2.05 -11.04
C LEU A 27 7.59 -1.29 -11.65
N ILE A 28 6.97 -0.39 -10.88
CA ILE A 28 5.83 0.38 -11.37
C ILE A 28 6.25 1.29 -12.53
N ARG A 29 7.42 1.90 -12.47
CA ARG A 29 7.92 2.72 -13.58
C ARG A 29 8.10 1.91 -14.86
N LYS A 30 8.62 0.68 -14.74
CA LYS A 30 8.74 -0.22 -15.89
C LYS A 30 7.39 -0.57 -16.48
N LEU A 31 6.42 -0.89 -15.63
CA LEU A 31 5.07 -1.21 -16.07
C LEU A 31 4.39 0.00 -16.71
N ASP A 32 4.57 1.18 -16.15
CA ASP A 32 4.04 2.41 -16.70
C ASP A 32 4.56 2.63 -18.13
N ASN A 33 5.86 2.45 -18.34
CA ASN A 33 6.46 2.59 -19.66
C ASN A 33 5.90 1.58 -20.66
N ILE A 34 5.68 0.34 -20.24
CA ILE A 34 5.15 -0.71 -21.09
C ILE A 34 3.69 -0.40 -21.50
N TYR A 35 2.87 -0.02 -20.53
CA TYR A 35 1.44 0.17 -20.76
C TYR A 35 1.10 1.53 -21.37
N GLU A 36 1.99 2.50 -21.31
CA GLU A 36 1.79 3.81 -21.94
C GLU A 36 1.45 3.67 -23.42
N LYS A 37 2.08 2.73 -24.09
CA LYS A 37 1.82 2.45 -25.51
C LYS A 37 0.39 2.00 -25.77
N ARG A 38 -0.29 1.51 -24.74
CA ARG A 38 -1.68 1.07 -24.81
C ARG A 38 -2.65 2.11 -24.27
N GLY A 39 -2.15 3.33 -23.98
CA GLY A 39 -2.97 4.40 -23.43
C GLY A 39 -3.24 4.26 -21.94
N ILE A 40 -2.45 3.48 -21.22
CA ILE A 40 -2.62 3.26 -19.78
C ILE A 40 -1.41 3.84 -19.04
N ARG A 41 -1.68 4.70 -18.07
CA ARG A 41 -0.66 5.23 -17.17
C ARG A 41 -0.85 4.61 -15.79
N ILE A 42 0.25 4.36 -15.09
CA ILE A 42 0.23 3.82 -13.73
C ILE A 42 0.94 4.83 -12.83
N GLU A 43 0.24 5.33 -11.83
CA GLU A 43 0.78 6.27 -10.86
C GLU A 43 0.88 5.60 -9.50
N LEU A 44 2.03 5.71 -8.85
CA LEU A 44 2.27 5.19 -7.52
C LEU A 44 2.35 6.35 -6.54
N PHE A 45 1.59 6.27 -5.45
CA PHE A 45 1.67 7.20 -4.34
C PHE A 45 2.22 6.49 -3.11
N GLU A 46 3.20 7.12 -2.48
CA GLU A 46 3.73 6.70 -1.18
C GLU A 46 4.06 7.96 -0.38
N TRP A 47 4.31 7.80 0.92
CA TRP A 47 4.40 8.97 1.80
C TRP A 47 5.51 9.96 1.43
N GLU A 48 6.54 9.51 0.72
CA GLU A 48 7.66 10.37 0.30
C GLU A 48 7.31 11.31 -0.85
N ASP A 49 6.19 11.07 -1.54
CA ASP A 49 5.80 11.84 -2.73
C ASP A 49 5.04 13.13 -2.38
N TYR A 50 4.84 13.39 -1.10
CA TYR A 50 4.03 14.52 -0.68
C TYR A 50 4.82 15.80 -0.57
N ASP A 51 4.16 16.90 -0.94
CA ASP A 51 4.69 18.25 -0.81
C ASP A 51 4.89 18.58 0.67
N ALA A 52 6.04 19.16 1.00
CA ALA A 52 6.36 19.62 2.34
C ALA A 52 5.72 20.97 2.69
N ALA A 53 5.06 21.63 1.75
CA ALA A 53 4.45 22.94 1.97
C ALA A 53 3.30 22.85 2.97
N TYR A 54 3.21 23.85 3.84
CA TYR A 54 2.10 23.94 4.78
C TYR A 54 0.80 24.31 4.07
N ASN A 55 -0.27 23.55 4.33
CA ASN A 55 -1.58 23.78 3.73
C ASN A 55 -2.72 23.79 4.74
N GLY A 56 -2.39 23.78 6.05
CA GLY A 56 -3.40 23.77 7.10
C GLY A 56 -4.02 22.41 7.40
N MET A 57 -3.56 21.35 6.71
CA MET A 57 -4.08 20.00 6.88
C MET A 57 -3.00 19.10 7.49
N ARG A 58 -3.40 18.19 8.37
CA ARG A 58 -2.50 17.14 8.87
C ARG A 58 -2.02 16.29 7.70
N LYS A 59 -0.71 15.99 7.64
CA LYS A 59 -0.16 15.18 6.53
C LYS A 59 -0.87 13.83 6.37
N GLN A 60 -1.22 13.18 7.47
CA GLN A 60 -1.94 11.91 7.39
C GLN A 60 -3.32 12.09 6.77
N ASP A 61 -3.95 13.24 6.92
CA ASP A 61 -5.24 13.49 6.27
C ASP A 61 -5.10 13.60 4.76
N GLU A 62 -3.99 14.19 4.28
CA GLU A 62 -3.68 14.20 2.85
C GLU A 62 -3.46 12.79 2.32
N TYR A 63 -2.73 11.96 3.06
CA TYR A 63 -2.52 10.56 2.71
C TYR A 63 -3.84 9.80 2.64
N ASN A 64 -4.71 10.02 3.60
CA ASN A 64 -6.01 9.37 3.65
C ASN A 64 -6.88 9.75 2.44
N GLU A 65 -6.82 10.99 1.99
CA GLU A 65 -7.52 11.39 0.77
C GLU A 65 -6.96 10.67 -0.46
N ARG A 66 -5.64 10.50 -0.54
CA ARG A 66 -5.00 9.74 -1.63
C ARG A 66 -5.40 8.27 -1.60
N VAL A 67 -5.55 7.69 -0.40
CA VAL A 67 -6.04 6.32 -0.25
C VAL A 67 -7.44 6.20 -0.87
N ARG A 68 -8.34 7.11 -0.52
CA ARG A 68 -9.71 7.08 -1.03
C ARG A 68 -9.78 7.25 -2.55
N ALA A 69 -8.86 7.99 -3.11
CA ALA A 69 -8.80 8.27 -4.54
C ALA A 69 -8.07 7.20 -5.36
N SER A 70 -7.44 6.21 -4.69
CA SER A 70 -6.67 5.19 -5.39
C SER A 70 -7.57 4.09 -5.96
N ASP A 71 -7.05 3.41 -6.98
CA ASP A 71 -7.71 2.24 -7.57
C ASP A 71 -7.27 0.95 -6.89
N MET A 72 -6.02 0.93 -6.41
CA MET A 72 -5.45 -0.20 -5.68
C MET A 72 -4.74 0.31 -4.44
N PHE A 73 -4.90 -0.40 -3.35
CA PHE A 73 -4.21 -0.15 -2.09
C PHE A 73 -3.38 -1.36 -1.73
N LEU A 74 -2.07 -1.18 -1.60
CA LEU A 74 -1.14 -2.23 -1.22
C LEU A 74 -0.57 -1.92 0.15
N ALA A 75 -0.76 -2.82 1.09
CA ALA A 75 -0.24 -2.67 2.45
C ALA A 75 0.88 -3.69 2.69
N LEU A 76 2.02 -3.22 3.17
CA LEU A 76 3.17 -4.06 3.48
C LEU A 76 3.43 -4.03 4.99
N PHE A 77 3.50 -5.22 5.57
CA PHE A 77 3.85 -5.40 6.98
C PHE A 77 5.03 -6.37 7.11
N HIS A 78 5.81 -6.23 8.16
CA HIS A 78 6.92 -7.15 8.45
C HIS A 78 6.94 -7.50 9.95
N LYS A 79 7.59 -6.69 10.77
CA LYS A 79 7.67 -6.92 12.22
C LYS A 79 6.62 -6.16 12.99
N LYS A 80 6.20 -5.02 12.47
CA LYS A 80 5.26 -4.15 13.17
C LYS A 80 4.14 -3.69 12.24
N ALA A 81 3.03 -3.32 12.84
CA ALA A 81 1.95 -2.64 12.15
C ALA A 81 2.02 -1.17 12.56
N GLY A 82 2.54 -0.32 11.69
CA GLY A 82 2.62 1.10 11.97
C GLY A 82 1.24 1.72 12.15
N LYS A 83 1.11 2.62 13.10
CA LYS A 83 -0.16 3.29 13.39
C LYS A 83 -0.79 3.90 12.14
N PHE A 84 0.00 4.57 11.33
CA PHE A 84 -0.50 5.25 10.13
C PHE A 84 -0.83 4.25 9.02
N THR A 85 -0.10 3.15 8.92
CA THR A 85 -0.40 2.10 7.94
C THR A 85 -1.74 1.46 8.26
N ILE A 86 -2.04 1.21 9.54
CA ILE A 86 -3.33 0.70 9.97
C ILE A 86 -4.45 1.71 9.68
N GLU A 87 -4.21 2.98 9.96
CA GLU A 87 -5.18 4.04 9.67
C GLU A 87 -5.50 4.06 8.17
N GLU A 88 -4.49 4.02 7.32
CA GLU A 88 -4.65 4.00 5.88
C GLU A 88 -5.42 2.76 5.41
N PHE A 89 -5.11 1.61 5.98
CA PHE A 89 -5.84 0.36 5.69
C PHE A 89 -7.33 0.50 6.02
N ASN A 90 -7.64 1.06 7.18
CA ASN A 90 -9.03 1.25 7.59
C ASN A 90 -9.76 2.24 6.68
N ILE A 91 -9.10 3.29 6.22
CA ILE A 91 -9.66 4.23 5.26
C ILE A 91 -9.95 3.51 3.93
N ALA A 92 -9.00 2.71 3.45
CA ALA A 92 -9.19 1.94 2.21
C ALA A 92 -10.37 0.98 2.32
N ARG A 93 -10.50 0.28 3.45
CA ARG A 93 -11.59 -0.67 3.69
C ARG A 93 -12.94 0.04 3.70
N LYS A 94 -13.03 1.16 4.38
CA LYS A 94 -14.28 1.94 4.43
C LYS A 94 -14.65 2.47 3.05
N ALA A 95 -13.67 2.93 2.28
CA ALA A 95 -13.90 3.39 0.92
C ALA A 95 -14.37 2.24 0.03
N PHE A 96 -13.76 1.06 0.15
CA PHE A 96 -14.18 -0.12 -0.61
C PHE A 96 -15.64 -0.49 -0.30
N ASP A 97 -16.01 -0.49 0.97
CA ASP A 97 -17.39 -0.81 1.37
C ASP A 97 -18.41 0.15 0.77
N LYS A 98 -18.01 1.42 0.60
CA LYS A 98 -18.90 2.47 0.12
C LYS A 98 -18.95 2.58 -1.41
N GLN A 99 -17.83 2.38 -2.09
CA GLN A 99 -17.70 2.67 -3.53
C GLN A 99 -17.04 1.57 -4.34
N ALA A 100 -16.78 0.41 -3.72
CA ALA A 100 -16.13 -0.77 -4.32
C ALA A 100 -14.68 -0.51 -4.80
N SER A 101 -14.04 0.54 -4.31
CA SER A 101 -12.63 0.84 -4.56
C SER A 101 -12.05 1.62 -3.39
N PRO A 102 -10.73 1.54 -3.16
CA PRO A 102 -9.73 0.77 -3.92
C PRO A 102 -9.82 -0.73 -3.64
N LYS A 103 -9.29 -1.55 -4.54
CA LYS A 103 -9.04 -2.97 -4.25
C LYS A 103 -7.87 -3.04 -3.29
N ILE A 104 -7.99 -3.90 -2.27
CA ILE A 104 -7.03 -3.96 -1.17
C ILE A 104 -6.24 -5.25 -1.24
N TYR A 105 -4.91 -5.12 -1.25
CA TYR A 105 -3.98 -6.23 -1.21
C TYR A 105 -3.03 -6.05 -0.04
N THR A 106 -2.87 -7.07 0.78
CA THR A 106 -2.01 -7.03 1.96
C THR A 106 -0.91 -8.08 1.83
N TYR A 107 0.32 -7.67 2.06
CA TYR A 107 1.50 -8.54 2.02
C TYR A 107 2.21 -8.45 3.36
N ILE A 108 2.59 -9.62 3.88
CA ILE A 108 3.35 -9.69 5.13
C ILE A 108 4.66 -10.41 4.84
N LYS A 109 5.77 -9.70 5.09
CA LYS A 109 7.11 -10.24 4.89
C LYS A 109 7.42 -11.24 5.99
N ASP A 110 7.98 -12.39 5.62
CA ASP A 110 8.36 -13.44 6.56
C ASP A 110 9.40 -12.93 7.54
N LEU A 111 9.32 -13.42 8.78
CA LEU A 111 10.31 -13.13 9.81
C LEU A 111 11.56 -13.98 9.58
N GLU A 112 12.71 -13.36 9.80
CA GLU A 112 13.99 -14.08 9.81
C GLU A 112 14.30 -14.60 11.21
N ALA A 113 15.32 -15.45 11.32
CA ALA A 113 15.74 -16.01 12.60
C ALA A 113 16.07 -14.87 13.58
N GLY A 114 15.52 -14.94 14.78
CA GLY A 114 15.72 -13.93 15.83
C GLY A 114 14.76 -12.73 15.75
N GLU A 115 13.94 -12.64 14.70
CA GLU A 115 12.93 -11.60 14.60
C GLU A 115 11.61 -12.08 15.19
N SER A 116 10.81 -11.13 15.70
CA SER A 116 9.46 -11.41 16.18
C SER A 116 8.51 -10.30 15.74
N GLU A 117 7.24 -10.65 15.57
CA GLU A 117 6.24 -9.64 15.25
C GLU A 117 5.77 -8.90 16.50
N SER A 118 5.36 -7.65 16.33
CA SER A 118 4.80 -6.85 17.41
C SER A 118 3.42 -7.35 17.82
N ARG A 119 3.00 -6.98 19.02
CA ARG A 119 1.65 -7.26 19.52
C ARG A 119 0.59 -6.63 18.61
N GLU A 120 0.84 -5.41 18.18
CA GLU A 120 -0.06 -4.65 17.32
C GLU A 120 -0.26 -5.34 15.97
N LEU A 121 0.80 -5.90 15.40
CA LEU A 121 0.70 -6.64 14.16
C LEU A 121 -0.08 -7.94 14.36
N ALA A 122 0.17 -8.66 15.44
CA ALA A 122 -0.55 -9.90 15.76
C ALA A 122 -2.07 -9.63 15.90
N GLU A 123 -2.43 -8.55 16.60
CA GLU A 123 -3.82 -8.13 16.74
C GLU A 123 -4.43 -7.73 15.41
N PHE A 124 -3.69 -7.02 14.57
CA PHE A 124 -4.19 -6.61 13.26
C PHE A 124 -4.41 -7.81 12.34
N LYS A 125 -3.52 -8.80 12.38
CA LYS A 125 -3.69 -10.06 11.65
C LYS A 125 -4.95 -10.79 12.09
N ARG A 126 -5.19 -10.85 13.40
CA ARG A 126 -6.40 -11.47 13.95
C ARG A 126 -7.66 -10.76 13.45
N LEU A 127 -7.66 -9.43 13.51
CA LEU A 127 -8.77 -8.62 13.03
C LEU A 127 -9.07 -8.87 11.55
N MET A 128 -8.03 -8.87 10.72
CA MET A 128 -8.20 -9.13 9.29
C MET A 128 -8.82 -10.50 9.03
N ARG A 129 -8.32 -11.54 9.70
CA ARG A 129 -8.74 -12.90 9.46
C ARG A 129 -10.13 -13.19 10.04
N GLU A 130 -10.38 -12.79 11.29
CA GLU A 130 -11.58 -13.19 12.02
C GLU A 130 -12.77 -12.26 11.81
N GLU A 131 -12.53 -10.96 11.69
CA GLU A 131 -13.62 -9.99 11.62
C GLU A 131 -13.86 -9.44 10.21
N LEU A 132 -12.80 -9.27 9.42
CA LEU A 132 -12.92 -8.69 8.10
C LEU A 132 -12.96 -9.72 6.97
N GLY A 133 -12.58 -10.98 7.27
CA GLY A 133 -12.49 -12.01 6.24
C GLY A 133 -11.46 -11.68 5.16
N HIS A 134 -10.50 -10.83 5.46
CA HIS A 134 -9.46 -10.41 4.53
C HIS A 134 -8.21 -11.23 4.75
N TYR A 135 -7.64 -11.76 3.68
CA TYR A 135 -6.46 -12.59 3.75
C TYR A 135 -5.26 -11.86 3.15
N TRP A 136 -4.09 -12.12 3.73
CA TRP A 136 -2.85 -11.53 3.26
C TRP A 136 -2.00 -12.58 2.56
N ARG A 137 -1.04 -12.12 1.74
CA ARG A 137 -0.03 -12.97 1.13
C ARG A 137 1.30 -12.80 1.86
N ARG A 138 2.02 -13.90 2.02
CA ARG A 138 3.35 -13.89 2.62
C ARG A 138 4.40 -13.79 1.52
N TYR A 139 5.52 -13.15 1.84
CA TYR A 139 6.67 -13.12 0.94
C TYR A 139 7.97 -13.10 1.75
N SER A 140 9.06 -13.69 1.19
CA SER A 140 10.37 -13.74 1.86
C SER A 140 11.24 -12.54 1.48
N ASN A 141 11.18 -12.15 0.21
CA ASN A 141 11.88 -10.99 -0.31
C ASN A 141 11.08 -10.43 -1.48
N PHE A 142 11.47 -9.26 -1.96
CA PHE A 142 10.74 -8.60 -3.04
C PHE A 142 10.58 -9.48 -4.28
N ASP A 143 11.62 -10.26 -4.63
CA ASP A 143 11.59 -11.09 -5.83
C ASP A 143 10.55 -12.22 -5.76
N THR A 144 10.14 -12.61 -4.56
CA THR A 144 9.11 -13.64 -4.36
C THR A 144 7.71 -13.05 -4.24
N MET A 145 7.57 -11.73 -4.19
CA MET A 145 6.27 -11.07 -4.13
C MET A 145 5.56 -11.21 -5.48
N GLN A 146 4.32 -11.67 -5.43
CA GLN A 146 3.46 -11.79 -6.62
C GLN A 146 2.33 -10.77 -6.51
N LEU A 147 2.24 -9.94 -7.50
CA LEU A 147 1.21 -8.92 -7.58
C LEU A 147 -0.01 -9.39 -8.36
#